data_516d5a07565e938a51087dba1f8cbcb9
#
_entry.id   516d5a07565e938a51087dba1f8cbcb9
#
_cell.length_a   1.000
_cell.length_b   1.000
_cell.length_c   1.000
_cell.angle_alpha   90.00
_cell.angle_beta   90.00
_cell.angle_gamma   90.00
#
_symmetry.space_group_name_H-M   'P 1'
#
loop_
_entity.id
_entity.type
_entity.pdbx_description
1 polymer ?
#
loop_
_entity_poly.entity_id
_entity_poly.type
_entity_poly.pdbx_seq_one_letter_code
_entity_poly.pdbx_strand_id
1 'polypeptide(L)'
;RVPLIILETSDEPRALEVFKRLALRLNLPVMCWSVTTGLQRIDLDLQPQAHAKEPAQALGQIKATGTAGIYLLLDFHPYLEDPAHVRMLKEIALGYGDAAHTLVLISHSCDLPDELHAFSARFELKLPDLDALEKQVHLEARAWADAHPGKKVKTDNRTLAQLLKQLSGLGNSDARRLIRNAIHDDGAITESDLPEVMQAKYRLLDQGGALSFELDTARFSDVGGLEHLKRWLKQRKDVFLEQDMTLDPPRGILMVGVQGGGKSLAAKAVAGLWQLPLLRLDFGALYNKFFGETERNLRSSLATAEAMAPCVLWVDEIEKAIASGDYDSGTSKRVLGTLLTWMAERNS
;
A
#
# COMPACT_ATOMS: atom_id res chain seq x y z
N ARG A 1 19.77 -17.17 9.57
CA ARG A 1 19.04 -18.37 9.12
C ARG A 1 17.77 -18.43 9.96
N VAL A 2 16.60 -18.26 9.33
CA VAL A 2 15.29 -18.19 9.98
C VAL A 2 14.40 -19.26 9.36
N PRO A 3 13.83 -20.20 10.15
CA PRO A 3 13.02 -21.27 9.62
C PRO A 3 11.64 -20.82 9.13
N LEU A 4 11.08 -19.75 9.67
CA LEU A 4 9.76 -19.22 9.31
C LEU A 4 9.86 -17.75 8.89
N ILE A 5 9.41 -17.44 7.69
CA ILE A 5 9.35 -16.08 7.14
C ILE A 5 7.89 -15.69 6.95
N ILE A 6 7.52 -14.52 7.41
CA ILE A 6 6.20 -13.93 7.16
C ILE A 6 6.38 -12.83 6.14
N LEU A 7 5.66 -12.92 5.04
CA LEU A 7 5.65 -11.95 3.96
C LEU A 7 4.24 -11.43 3.76
N GLU A 8 3.95 -10.27 4.33
CA GLU A 8 2.65 -9.62 4.15
C GLU A 8 2.67 -8.82 2.86
N THR A 9 1.87 -9.25 1.90
CA THR A 9 1.76 -8.59 0.59
C THR A 9 0.48 -8.97 -0.13
N SER A 10 -0.08 -8.03 -0.89
CA SER A 10 -1.12 -8.28 -1.89
C SER A 10 -0.54 -8.61 -3.28
N ASP A 11 0.77 -8.45 -3.48
CA ASP A 11 1.47 -8.70 -4.75
C ASP A 11 2.08 -10.11 -4.76
N GLU A 12 1.20 -11.13 -4.69
CA GLU A 12 1.59 -12.54 -4.72
C GLU A 12 2.48 -12.91 -5.93
N PRO A 13 2.14 -12.50 -7.18
CA PRO A 13 2.95 -12.85 -8.34
C PRO A 13 4.41 -12.38 -8.21
N ARG A 14 4.62 -11.19 -7.67
CA ARG A 14 5.97 -10.64 -7.41
C ARG A 14 6.70 -11.43 -6.33
N ALA A 15 5.99 -11.79 -5.26
CA ALA A 15 6.56 -12.62 -4.20
C ALA A 15 7.07 -13.95 -4.78
N LEU A 16 6.25 -14.65 -5.56
CA LEU A 16 6.63 -15.90 -6.22
C LEU A 16 7.84 -15.73 -7.13
N GLU A 17 7.90 -14.65 -7.91
CA GLU A 17 9.04 -14.39 -8.80
C GLU A 17 10.33 -14.12 -8.02
N VAL A 18 10.27 -13.38 -6.91
CA VAL A 18 11.44 -13.16 -6.03
C VAL A 18 11.97 -14.48 -5.51
N PHE A 19 11.12 -15.37 -5.04
CA PHE A 19 11.55 -16.67 -4.53
C PHE A 19 12.05 -17.62 -5.63
N LYS A 20 11.47 -17.59 -6.85
CA LYS A 20 12.01 -18.32 -8.00
C LYS A 20 13.44 -17.88 -8.34
N ARG A 21 13.70 -16.57 -8.36
CA ARG A 21 15.05 -16.02 -8.57
C ARG A 21 16.02 -16.40 -7.43
N LEU A 22 15.53 -16.41 -6.20
CA LEU A 22 16.31 -16.77 -5.03
C LEU A 22 16.69 -18.26 -5.08
N ALA A 23 15.78 -19.13 -5.51
CA ALA A 23 16.02 -20.56 -5.73
C ALA A 23 17.21 -20.81 -6.66
N LEU A 24 17.24 -20.12 -7.79
CA LEU A 24 18.34 -20.22 -8.76
C LEU A 24 19.68 -19.80 -8.15
N ARG A 25 19.69 -18.77 -7.30
CA ARG A 25 20.91 -18.30 -6.64
C ARG A 25 21.42 -19.23 -5.53
N LEU A 26 20.48 -19.81 -4.78
CA LEU A 26 20.80 -20.66 -3.63
C LEU A 26 20.92 -22.14 -3.99
N ASN A 27 20.54 -22.49 -5.21
CA ASN A 27 20.42 -23.88 -5.70
C ASN A 27 19.54 -24.73 -4.76
N LEU A 28 18.42 -24.17 -4.31
CA LEU A 28 17.44 -24.83 -3.46
C LEU A 28 16.11 -25.01 -4.20
N PRO A 29 15.41 -26.13 -4.03
CA PRO A 29 14.08 -26.32 -4.57
C PRO A 29 13.09 -25.34 -3.91
N VAL A 30 12.20 -24.76 -4.73
CA VAL A 30 11.07 -23.96 -4.24
C VAL A 30 9.78 -24.68 -4.50
N MET A 31 9.09 -24.99 -3.42
CA MET A 31 7.76 -25.55 -3.42
C MET A 31 6.75 -24.45 -3.08
N CYS A 32 5.58 -24.49 -3.70
CA CYS A 32 4.48 -23.58 -3.41
C CYS A 32 3.22 -24.40 -3.09
N TRP A 33 2.56 -24.03 -2.04
CA TRP A 33 1.31 -24.63 -1.62
C TRP A 33 0.18 -23.60 -1.62
N SER A 34 -0.98 -24.01 -2.12
CA SER A 34 -2.26 -23.37 -1.87
C SER A 34 -3.34 -24.42 -1.65
N VAL A 35 -4.44 -24.08 -1.00
CA VAL A 35 -5.56 -24.97 -0.78
C VAL A 35 -6.20 -25.49 -2.07
N THR A 36 -6.08 -24.72 -3.16
CA THR A 36 -6.64 -25.07 -4.47
C THR A 36 -5.75 -25.99 -5.27
N THR A 37 -4.43 -25.77 -5.23
CA THR A 37 -3.46 -26.45 -6.08
C THR A 37 -2.66 -27.56 -5.38
N GLY A 38 -2.62 -27.53 -4.04
CA GLY A 38 -1.76 -28.42 -3.25
C GLY A 38 -0.28 -28.01 -3.34
N LEU A 39 0.61 -28.89 -2.87
CA LEU A 39 2.05 -28.63 -2.84
C LEU A 39 2.69 -28.92 -4.20
N GLN A 40 3.28 -27.90 -4.84
CA GLN A 40 3.87 -27.97 -6.18
C GLN A 40 5.26 -27.37 -6.21
N ARG A 41 6.12 -27.90 -7.07
CA ARG A 41 7.42 -27.32 -7.34
C ARG A 41 7.28 -26.21 -8.39
N ILE A 42 7.81 -25.01 -8.11
CA ILE A 42 7.63 -23.82 -8.97
C ILE A 42 8.92 -23.27 -9.59
N ASP A 43 10.08 -23.79 -9.19
CA ASP A 43 11.38 -23.40 -9.77
C ASP A 43 11.71 -24.15 -11.09
N LEU A 44 10.97 -25.20 -11.39
CA LEU A 44 11.04 -25.93 -12.64
C LEU A 44 9.67 -25.90 -13.32
N ASP A 45 9.68 -25.86 -14.65
CA ASP A 45 8.47 -25.86 -15.49
C ASP A 45 7.95 -27.31 -15.62
N LEU A 46 7.48 -27.86 -14.50
CA LEU A 46 6.93 -29.21 -14.41
C LEU A 46 5.40 -29.14 -14.40
N GLN A 47 4.74 -30.13 -14.99
CA GLN A 47 3.28 -30.23 -14.89
C GLN A 47 2.86 -30.36 -13.42
N PRO A 48 1.87 -29.59 -12.98
CA PRO A 48 1.41 -29.61 -11.60
C PRO A 48 0.91 -31.01 -11.23
N GLN A 49 1.53 -31.62 -10.24
CA GLN A 49 1.00 -32.81 -9.61
C GLN A 49 0.25 -32.35 -8.34
N ALA A 50 -1.07 -32.35 -8.38
CA ALA A 50 -1.91 -31.91 -7.28
C ALA A 50 -1.88 -32.91 -6.13
N HIS A 51 -0.87 -32.81 -5.27
CA HIS A 51 -0.75 -33.60 -4.06
C HIS A 51 -0.86 -32.69 -2.81
N ALA A 52 -1.36 -33.24 -1.71
CA ALA A 52 -1.41 -32.57 -0.41
C ALA A 52 -2.12 -31.21 -0.45
N LYS A 53 -3.40 -31.18 -0.83
CA LYS A 53 -4.24 -29.97 -0.76
C LYS A 53 -4.56 -29.59 0.68
N GLU A 54 -4.84 -30.59 1.53
CA GLU A 54 -5.10 -30.36 2.94
C GLU A 54 -3.85 -29.81 3.65
N PRO A 55 -3.99 -28.76 4.49
CA PRO A 55 -2.87 -28.13 5.19
C PRO A 55 -2.03 -29.13 5.99
N ALA A 56 -2.66 -30.03 6.74
CA ALA A 56 -1.98 -31.04 7.54
C ALA A 56 -1.15 -32.01 6.67
N GLN A 57 -1.68 -32.40 5.49
CA GLN A 57 -0.97 -33.27 4.56
C GLN A 57 0.25 -32.54 3.96
N ALA A 58 0.09 -31.28 3.59
CA ALA A 58 1.20 -30.47 3.07
C ALA A 58 2.33 -30.32 4.10
N LEU A 59 1.98 -29.92 5.33
CA LEU A 59 2.97 -29.81 6.41
C LEU A 59 3.61 -31.15 6.75
N GLY A 60 2.84 -32.27 6.74
CA GLY A 60 3.37 -33.61 6.93
C GLY A 60 4.35 -34.02 5.86
N GLN A 61 4.08 -33.70 4.59
CA GLN A 61 4.99 -33.98 3.48
C GLN A 61 6.26 -33.12 3.57
N ILE A 62 6.16 -31.84 3.91
CA ILE A 62 7.30 -30.96 4.13
C ILE A 62 8.20 -31.52 5.23
N LYS A 63 7.61 -31.90 6.37
CA LYS A 63 8.33 -32.47 7.51
C LYS A 63 9.03 -33.78 7.17
N ALA A 64 8.43 -34.62 6.32
CA ALA A 64 9.02 -35.90 5.89
C ALA A 64 10.14 -35.75 4.85
N THR A 65 10.30 -34.58 4.23
CA THR A 65 11.33 -34.33 3.23
C THR A 65 12.69 -34.16 3.92
N GLY A 66 13.67 -34.97 3.53
CA GLY A 66 15.02 -34.93 4.14
C GLY A 66 15.99 -33.93 3.51
N THR A 67 15.56 -33.17 2.49
CA THR A 67 16.43 -32.23 1.76
C THR A 67 15.99 -30.79 2.02
N ALA A 68 16.98 -29.88 2.16
CA ALA A 68 16.72 -28.46 2.33
C ALA A 68 15.87 -27.89 1.19
N GLY A 69 14.93 -26.99 1.50
CA GLY A 69 14.06 -26.38 0.52
C GLY A 69 13.35 -25.13 1.04
N ILE A 70 12.80 -24.37 0.12
CA ILE A 70 11.95 -23.20 0.41
C ILE A 70 10.51 -23.60 0.11
N TYR A 71 9.62 -23.38 1.06
CA TYR A 71 8.21 -23.75 0.96
C TYR A 71 7.36 -22.52 1.14
N LEU A 72 6.72 -22.06 0.06
CA LEU A 72 5.81 -20.92 0.05
C LEU A 72 4.41 -21.41 0.35
N LEU A 73 3.80 -20.91 1.41
CA LEU A 73 2.44 -21.26 1.84
C LEU A 73 1.55 -20.04 1.60
N LEU A 74 0.75 -20.11 0.52
CA LEU A 74 -0.14 -19.03 0.13
C LEU A 74 -1.42 -19.07 0.96
N ASP A 75 -1.81 -17.92 1.51
CA ASP A 75 -3.03 -17.76 2.32
C ASP A 75 -3.18 -18.80 3.43
N PHE A 76 -2.07 -19.13 4.09
CA PHE A 76 -2.08 -20.12 5.17
C PHE A 76 -2.63 -19.54 6.49
N HIS A 77 -2.80 -18.22 6.61
CA HIS A 77 -3.21 -17.54 7.84
C HIS A 77 -4.52 -18.07 8.47
N PRO A 78 -5.58 -18.48 7.72
CA PRO A 78 -6.78 -19.00 8.35
C PRO A 78 -6.56 -20.35 9.06
N TYR A 79 -5.54 -21.11 8.64
CA TYR A 79 -5.23 -22.42 9.20
C TYR A 79 -4.32 -22.33 10.44
N LEU A 80 -3.89 -21.13 10.84
CA LEU A 80 -3.15 -20.89 12.10
C LEU A 80 -4.04 -20.91 13.34
N GLU A 81 -5.36 -20.95 13.16
CA GLU A 81 -6.31 -21.16 14.26
C GLU A 81 -6.33 -22.63 14.76
N ASP A 82 -5.89 -23.59 13.94
CA ASP A 82 -5.81 -24.99 14.32
C ASP A 82 -4.50 -25.29 15.08
N PRO A 83 -4.58 -25.72 16.36
CA PRO A 83 -3.40 -26.02 17.16
C PRO A 83 -2.51 -27.14 16.56
N ALA A 84 -3.09 -28.05 15.77
CA ALA A 84 -2.32 -29.10 15.11
C ALA A 84 -1.40 -28.53 14.01
N HIS A 85 -1.90 -27.59 13.22
CA HIS A 85 -1.09 -26.90 12.21
C HIS A 85 0.02 -26.07 12.84
N VAL A 86 -0.29 -25.31 13.89
CA VAL A 86 0.70 -24.53 14.65
C VAL A 86 1.79 -25.45 15.21
N ARG A 87 1.41 -26.60 15.77
CA ARG A 87 2.37 -27.60 16.29
C ARG A 87 3.25 -28.15 15.19
N MET A 88 2.71 -28.50 14.03
CA MET A 88 3.47 -29.01 12.89
C MET A 88 4.47 -27.97 12.35
N LEU A 89 4.05 -26.69 12.21
CA LEU A 89 4.94 -25.58 11.82
C LEU A 89 6.10 -25.44 12.81
N LYS A 90 5.82 -25.51 14.12
CA LYS A 90 6.84 -25.45 15.16
C LYS A 90 7.80 -26.63 15.10
N GLU A 91 7.32 -27.84 14.82
CA GLU A 91 8.17 -29.03 14.68
C GLU A 91 9.11 -28.92 13.46
N ILE A 92 8.60 -28.43 12.33
CA ILE A 92 9.44 -28.16 11.15
C ILE A 92 10.50 -27.10 11.47
N ALA A 93 10.11 -26.03 12.18
CA ALA A 93 11.04 -24.97 12.57
C ALA A 93 12.13 -25.47 13.54
N LEU A 94 11.79 -26.33 14.49
CA LEU A 94 12.74 -26.96 15.42
C LEU A 94 13.70 -27.92 14.69
N GLY A 95 13.23 -28.61 13.65
CA GLY A 95 14.02 -29.51 12.81
C GLY A 95 14.93 -28.80 11.80
N TYR A 96 15.03 -27.47 11.82
CA TYR A 96 15.80 -26.69 10.85
C TYR A 96 17.29 -27.04 10.81
N GLY A 97 17.84 -27.52 11.92
CA GLY A 97 19.24 -27.97 12.00
C GLY A 97 19.52 -29.23 11.20
N ASP A 98 18.56 -30.12 11.06
CA ASP A 98 18.70 -31.41 10.40
C ASP A 98 18.34 -31.31 8.89
N ALA A 99 17.20 -30.68 8.59
CA ALA A 99 16.79 -30.38 7.24
C ALA A 99 16.37 -28.89 7.17
N ALA A 100 17.17 -28.07 6.50
CA ALA A 100 16.99 -26.61 6.47
C ALA A 100 15.77 -26.23 5.62
N HIS A 101 14.56 -26.49 6.14
CA HIS A 101 13.30 -26.08 5.55
C HIS A 101 12.99 -24.64 5.93
N THR A 102 12.92 -23.76 4.93
CA THR A 102 12.45 -22.39 5.12
C THR A 102 11.00 -22.32 4.71
N LEU A 103 10.10 -22.12 5.66
CA LEU A 103 8.68 -21.89 5.41
C LEU A 103 8.45 -20.39 5.22
N VAL A 104 7.70 -20.02 4.21
CA VAL A 104 7.33 -18.63 3.92
C VAL A 104 5.81 -18.52 3.87
N LEU A 105 5.21 -17.88 4.85
CA LEU A 105 3.78 -17.56 4.85
C LEU A 105 3.57 -16.29 4.05
N ILE A 106 2.84 -16.39 2.94
CA ILE A 106 2.51 -15.26 2.06
C ILE A 106 1.02 -15.00 2.14
N SER A 107 0.63 -13.83 2.61
CA SER A 107 -0.77 -13.42 2.74
C SER A 107 -0.88 -11.89 2.84
N HIS A 108 -2.10 -11.35 2.74
CA HIS A 108 -2.36 -9.92 2.90
C HIS A 108 -2.15 -9.44 4.34
N SER A 109 -2.42 -10.29 5.31
CA SER A 109 -2.11 -10.07 6.73
C SER A 109 -1.91 -11.43 7.41
N CYS A 110 -1.08 -11.50 8.44
CA CYS A 110 -0.80 -12.75 9.14
C CYS A 110 -0.54 -12.47 10.62
N ASP A 111 -1.55 -12.78 11.45
CA ASP A 111 -1.38 -12.79 12.90
C ASP A 111 -0.80 -14.15 13.32
N LEU A 112 0.46 -14.12 13.74
CA LEU A 112 1.18 -15.33 14.09
C LEU A 112 0.93 -15.70 15.55
N PRO A 113 0.64 -16.97 15.88
CA PRO A 113 0.61 -17.45 17.26
C PRO A 113 1.94 -17.22 18.00
N ASP A 114 1.86 -16.85 19.27
CA ASP A 114 3.02 -16.50 20.12
C ASP A 114 4.12 -17.57 20.10
N GLU A 115 3.74 -18.82 20.02
CA GLU A 115 4.67 -19.97 20.03
C GLU A 115 5.58 -20.03 18.81
N LEU A 116 5.24 -19.35 17.72
CA LEU A 116 6.02 -19.30 16.47
C LEU A 116 6.86 -18.03 16.35
N HIS A 117 6.64 -17.01 17.17
CA HIS A 117 7.38 -15.75 17.10
C HIS A 117 8.89 -15.93 17.22
N ALA A 118 9.34 -16.80 18.12
CA ALA A 118 10.77 -17.07 18.33
C ALA A 118 11.48 -17.66 17.10
N PHE A 119 10.77 -18.26 16.17
CA PHE A 119 11.28 -18.91 14.97
C PHE A 119 11.09 -18.08 13.70
N SER A 120 10.42 -16.95 13.80
CA SER A 120 9.95 -16.18 12.66
C SER A 120 10.69 -14.85 12.45
N ALA A 121 10.68 -14.39 11.21
CA ALA A 121 11.03 -13.02 10.85
C ALA A 121 9.99 -12.48 9.85
N ARG A 122 9.58 -11.22 10.03
CA ARG A 122 8.72 -10.50 9.09
C ARG A 122 9.56 -9.78 8.05
N PHE A 123 9.15 -9.87 6.81
CA PHE A 123 9.72 -9.14 5.68
C PHE A 123 8.59 -8.45 4.92
N GLU A 124 8.89 -7.29 4.40
CA GLU A 124 8.01 -6.55 3.52
C GLU A 124 8.65 -6.44 2.14
N LEU A 125 7.84 -6.62 1.10
CA LEU A 125 8.27 -6.32 -0.26
C LEU A 125 8.34 -4.80 -0.41
N LYS A 126 9.54 -4.29 -0.66
CA LYS A 126 9.69 -2.88 -0.98
C LYS A 126 8.83 -2.54 -2.19
N LEU A 127 8.08 -1.47 -2.08
CA LEU A 127 7.35 -0.93 -3.22
C LEU A 127 8.32 -0.57 -4.36
N PRO A 128 7.87 -0.57 -5.61
CA PRO A 128 8.71 -0.18 -6.73
C PRO A 128 9.14 1.29 -6.57
N ASP A 129 10.41 1.55 -6.79
CA ASP A 129 10.95 2.90 -6.93
C ASP A 129 10.59 3.51 -8.30
N LEU A 130 10.90 4.79 -8.50
CA LEU A 130 10.57 5.49 -9.74
C LEU A 130 11.21 4.84 -10.96
N ASP A 131 12.46 4.33 -10.84
CA ASP A 131 13.16 3.66 -11.93
C ASP A 131 12.48 2.32 -12.31
N ALA A 132 11.98 1.59 -11.32
CA ALA A 132 11.23 0.35 -11.58
C ALA A 132 9.88 0.64 -12.23
N LEU A 133 9.19 1.70 -11.80
CA LEU A 133 7.93 2.16 -12.41
C LEU A 133 8.15 2.64 -13.84
N GLU A 134 9.20 3.38 -14.12
CA GLU A 134 9.54 3.83 -15.48
C GLU A 134 9.80 2.64 -16.42
N LYS A 135 10.58 1.66 -15.96
CA LYS A 135 10.78 0.41 -16.69
C LYS A 135 9.45 -0.31 -16.98
N GLN A 136 8.53 -0.30 -16.00
CA GLN A 136 7.20 -0.89 -16.16
C GLN A 136 6.39 -0.15 -17.23
N VAL A 137 6.41 1.20 -17.25
CA VAL A 137 5.77 1.99 -18.31
C VAL A 137 6.33 1.62 -19.68
N HIS A 138 7.65 1.52 -19.80
CA HIS A 138 8.29 1.14 -21.06
C HIS A 138 7.93 -0.29 -21.52
N LEU A 139 7.79 -1.23 -20.58
CA LEU A 139 7.37 -2.60 -20.88
C LEU A 139 5.93 -2.65 -21.42
N GLU A 140 5.00 -1.95 -20.76
CA GLU A 140 3.60 -1.91 -21.21
C GLU A 140 3.45 -1.13 -22.51
N ALA A 141 4.21 -0.05 -22.69
CA ALA A 141 4.24 0.70 -23.96
C ALA A 141 4.74 -0.15 -25.14
N ARG A 142 5.75 -1.01 -24.92
CA ARG A 142 6.22 -1.98 -25.94
C ARG A 142 5.16 -3.03 -26.23
N ALA A 143 4.58 -3.64 -25.19
CA ALA A 143 3.53 -4.64 -25.36
C ALA A 143 2.32 -4.08 -26.14
N TRP A 144 1.95 -2.81 -25.89
CA TRP A 144 0.91 -2.13 -26.65
C TRP A 144 1.33 -1.90 -28.12
N ALA A 145 2.55 -1.45 -28.37
CA ALA A 145 3.07 -1.23 -29.73
C ALA A 145 3.15 -2.53 -30.54
N ASP A 146 3.53 -3.64 -29.91
CA ASP A 146 3.56 -4.97 -30.54
C ASP A 146 2.15 -5.44 -30.95
N ALA A 147 1.13 -5.07 -30.16
CA ALA A 147 -0.28 -5.34 -30.47
C ALA A 147 -0.87 -4.37 -31.54
N HIS A 148 -0.19 -3.23 -31.81
CA HIS A 148 -0.65 -2.20 -32.74
C HIS A 148 0.47 -1.82 -33.75
N PRO A 149 0.71 -2.65 -34.77
CA PRO A 149 1.81 -2.47 -35.73
C PRO A 149 1.84 -1.05 -36.33
N GLY A 150 3.02 -0.42 -36.29
CA GLY A 150 3.22 0.92 -36.83
C GLY A 150 2.84 2.07 -35.89
N LYS A 151 2.33 1.78 -34.67
CA LYS A 151 2.03 2.79 -33.67
C LYS A 151 3.04 2.71 -32.52
N LYS A 152 3.29 3.86 -31.89
CA LYS A 152 4.08 3.97 -30.66
C LYS A 152 3.27 4.77 -29.64
N VAL A 153 3.42 4.42 -28.38
CA VAL A 153 2.82 5.19 -27.28
C VAL A 153 3.46 6.58 -27.27
N LYS A 154 2.62 7.60 -27.23
CA LYS A 154 3.03 9.02 -27.18
C LYS A 154 2.94 9.52 -25.75
N THR A 155 3.97 10.18 -25.29
CA THR A 155 3.98 10.89 -24.01
C THR A 155 5.07 11.97 -24.05
N ASP A 156 4.94 12.99 -23.22
CA ASP A 156 6.00 13.95 -22.95
C ASP A 156 6.67 13.65 -21.60
N ASN A 157 7.90 14.13 -21.43
CA ASN A 157 8.70 13.87 -20.23
C ASN A 157 8.04 14.41 -18.94
N ARG A 158 7.30 15.51 -19.02
CA ARG A 158 6.63 16.11 -17.86
C ARG A 158 5.46 15.25 -17.40
N THR A 159 4.60 14.85 -18.33
CA THR A 159 3.47 13.97 -18.05
C THR A 159 3.93 12.60 -17.55
N LEU A 160 5.01 12.04 -18.14
CA LEU A 160 5.60 10.81 -17.66
C LEU A 160 6.08 10.94 -16.20
N ALA A 161 6.82 11.98 -15.88
CA ALA A 161 7.31 12.22 -14.52
C ALA A 161 6.16 12.40 -13.52
N GLN A 162 5.08 13.06 -13.90
CA GLN A 162 3.88 13.19 -13.08
C GLN A 162 3.19 11.83 -12.88
N LEU A 163 3.03 11.02 -13.94
CA LEU A 163 2.47 9.68 -13.85
C LEU A 163 3.29 8.81 -12.88
N LEU A 164 4.62 8.80 -13.02
CA LEU A 164 5.49 8.02 -12.14
C LEU A 164 5.34 8.42 -10.66
N LYS A 165 5.25 9.72 -10.37
CA LYS A 165 4.97 10.21 -9.01
C LYS A 165 3.59 9.75 -8.51
N GLN A 166 2.58 9.77 -9.36
CA GLN A 166 1.24 9.30 -9.00
C GLN A 166 1.18 7.80 -8.76
N LEU A 167 1.94 7.00 -9.49
CA LEU A 167 2.03 5.55 -9.32
C LEU A 167 2.86 5.14 -8.09
N SER A 168 3.70 6.02 -7.56
CA SER A 168 4.48 5.76 -6.36
C SER A 168 3.57 5.36 -5.19
N GLY A 169 4.02 4.41 -4.36
CA GLY A 169 3.21 3.87 -3.27
C GLY A 169 2.28 2.71 -3.65
N LEU A 170 2.24 2.31 -4.92
CA LEU A 170 1.50 1.12 -5.38
C LEU A 170 2.41 -0.09 -5.53
N GLY A 171 1.85 -1.28 -5.35
CA GLY A 171 2.48 -2.53 -5.76
C GLY A 171 2.62 -2.65 -7.29
N ASN A 172 3.53 -3.53 -7.74
CA ASN A 172 3.80 -3.68 -9.17
C ASN A 172 2.56 -4.07 -10.00
N SER A 173 1.71 -4.95 -9.48
CA SER A 173 0.50 -5.43 -10.16
C SER A 173 -0.49 -4.30 -10.39
N ASP A 174 -0.70 -3.47 -9.36
CA ASP A 174 -1.63 -2.34 -9.42
C ASP A 174 -1.08 -1.22 -10.30
N ALA A 175 0.20 -0.87 -10.15
CA ALA A 175 0.86 0.10 -11.00
C ALA A 175 0.77 -0.33 -12.48
N ARG A 176 1.07 -1.60 -12.76
CA ARG A 176 0.94 -2.18 -14.11
C ARG A 176 -0.47 -2.04 -14.68
N ARG A 177 -1.48 -2.34 -13.87
CA ARG A 177 -2.89 -2.22 -14.28
C ARG A 177 -3.24 -0.77 -14.63
N LEU A 178 -2.82 0.21 -13.81
CA LEU A 178 -3.09 1.63 -14.07
C LEU A 178 -2.32 2.15 -15.29
N ILE A 179 -1.07 1.76 -15.48
CA ILE A 179 -0.27 2.10 -16.67
C ILE A 179 -0.97 1.57 -17.92
N ARG A 180 -1.41 0.30 -17.90
CA ARG A 180 -2.09 -0.32 -19.02
C ARG A 180 -3.39 0.40 -19.34
N ASN A 181 -4.19 0.77 -18.36
CA ASN A 181 -5.43 1.52 -18.57
C ASN A 181 -5.14 2.90 -19.18
N ALA A 182 -4.13 3.62 -18.69
CA ALA A 182 -3.75 4.93 -19.23
C ALA A 182 -3.28 4.88 -20.71
N ILE A 183 -2.72 3.74 -21.15
CA ILE A 183 -2.25 3.56 -22.54
C ILE A 183 -3.37 3.05 -23.45
N HIS A 184 -4.34 2.31 -22.89
CA HIS A 184 -5.23 1.42 -23.68
C HIS A 184 -6.15 2.17 -24.64
N ASP A 185 -6.65 3.35 -24.28
CA ASP A 185 -7.72 4.01 -25.04
C ASP A 185 -7.24 4.60 -26.36
N ASP A 186 -6.14 5.34 -26.37
CA ASP A 186 -5.66 6.06 -27.55
C ASP A 186 -4.18 5.83 -27.89
N GLY A 187 -3.45 5.07 -27.05
CA GLY A 187 -2.01 4.86 -27.20
C GLY A 187 -1.20 6.12 -26.87
N ALA A 188 -1.71 6.98 -25.99
CA ALA A 188 -0.99 8.13 -25.49
C ALA A 188 -1.13 8.20 -23.97
N ILE A 189 -0.17 8.83 -23.32
CA ILE A 189 -0.24 9.21 -21.89
C ILE A 189 -0.19 10.73 -21.86
N THR A 190 -1.29 11.34 -21.47
CA THR A 190 -1.50 12.79 -21.50
C THR A 190 -1.87 13.34 -20.12
N GLU A 191 -1.83 14.67 -19.96
CA GLU A 191 -2.25 15.31 -18.69
C GLU A 191 -3.72 15.01 -18.34
N SER A 192 -4.59 14.69 -19.32
CA SER A 192 -5.98 14.34 -19.09
C SER A 192 -6.17 12.98 -18.41
N ASP A 193 -5.21 12.06 -18.52
CA ASP A 193 -5.28 10.72 -17.93
C ASP A 193 -4.90 10.73 -16.45
N LEU A 194 -4.11 11.71 -16.02
CA LEU A 194 -3.59 11.78 -14.64
C LEU A 194 -4.68 11.82 -13.57
N PRO A 195 -5.80 12.56 -13.70
CA PRO A 195 -6.87 12.52 -12.72
C PRO A 195 -7.54 11.15 -12.60
N GLU A 196 -7.71 10.44 -13.73
CA GLU A 196 -8.30 9.10 -13.76
C GLU A 196 -7.40 8.06 -13.08
N VAL A 197 -6.09 8.13 -13.38
CA VAL A 197 -5.08 7.31 -12.71
C VAL A 197 -5.11 7.53 -11.20
N MET A 198 -5.19 8.79 -10.77
CA MET A 198 -5.24 9.14 -9.35
C MET A 198 -6.51 8.64 -8.67
N GLN A 199 -7.66 8.78 -9.33
CA GLN A 199 -8.92 8.24 -8.82
C GLN A 199 -8.90 6.73 -8.72
N ALA A 200 -8.36 6.06 -9.74
CA ALA A 200 -8.23 4.61 -9.75
C ALA A 200 -7.26 4.13 -8.66
N LYS A 201 -6.13 4.82 -8.45
CA LYS A 201 -5.22 4.58 -7.33
C LYS A 201 -5.93 4.68 -5.99
N TYR A 202 -6.70 5.74 -5.78
CA TYR A 202 -7.47 5.91 -4.55
C TYR A 202 -8.41 4.71 -4.31
N ARG A 203 -9.18 4.30 -5.33
CA ARG A 203 -10.09 3.15 -5.22
C ARG A 203 -9.38 1.84 -4.86
N LEU A 204 -8.12 1.68 -5.28
CA LEU A 204 -7.32 0.50 -4.92
C LEU A 204 -6.85 0.52 -3.46
N LEU A 205 -6.55 1.71 -2.95
CA LEU A 205 -6.03 1.90 -1.60
C LEU A 205 -7.14 2.06 -0.56
N ASP A 206 -8.35 2.47 -0.98
CA ASP A 206 -9.48 2.67 -0.09
C ASP A 206 -10.06 1.33 0.38
N GLN A 207 -9.84 1.03 1.64
CA GLN A 207 -10.36 -0.16 2.32
C GLN A 207 -11.69 0.12 3.06
N GLY A 208 -12.43 1.13 2.66
CA GLY A 208 -13.71 1.49 3.29
C GLY A 208 -13.57 2.25 4.60
N GLY A 209 -12.47 2.98 4.78
CA GLY A 209 -12.17 3.81 5.94
C GLY A 209 -13.03 5.10 6.06
N ALA A 210 -12.58 6.01 6.89
CA ALA A 210 -13.18 7.35 7.06
C ALA A 210 -12.61 8.38 6.08
N LEU A 211 -11.77 7.94 5.14
CA LEU A 211 -11.14 8.78 4.13
C LEU A 211 -12.02 8.84 2.89
N SER A 212 -12.15 10.01 2.28
CA SER A 212 -12.84 10.20 1.00
C SER A 212 -11.97 11.00 0.03
N PHE A 213 -12.11 10.69 -1.26
CA PHE A 213 -11.41 11.40 -2.33
C PHE A 213 -12.31 12.50 -2.89
N GLU A 214 -11.85 13.74 -2.84
CA GLU A 214 -12.56 14.91 -3.33
C GLU A 214 -12.10 15.23 -4.76
N LEU A 215 -12.95 14.99 -5.73
CA LEU A 215 -12.68 15.29 -7.15
C LEU A 215 -12.82 16.77 -7.47
N ASP A 216 -13.71 17.45 -6.77
CA ASP A 216 -14.02 18.86 -7.02
C ASP A 216 -13.03 19.75 -6.26
N THR A 217 -11.98 20.19 -6.95
CA THR A 217 -11.02 21.16 -6.44
C THR A 217 -11.38 22.55 -6.93
N ALA A 218 -11.52 23.49 -5.99
CA ALA A 218 -11.79 24.89 -6.30
C ALA A 218 -10.53 25.60 -6.78
N ARG A 219 -10.66 26.60 -7.68
CA ARG A 219 -9.55 27.48 -8.00
C ARG A 219 -9.47 28.60 -6.97
N PHE A 220 -8.26 29.07 -6.64
CA PHE A 220 -8.13 30.22 -5.73
C PHE A 220 -8.76 31.50 -6.28
N SER A 221 -8.94 31.62 -7.59
CA SER A 221 -9.72 32.70 -8.20
C SER A 221 -11.15 32.75 -7.71
N ASP A 222 -11.70 31.60 -7.36
CA ASP A 222 -13.10 31.43 -6.96
C ASP A 222 -13.29 31.70 -5.44
N VAL A 223 -12.19 31.86 -4.72
CA VAL A 223 -12.16 32.16 -3.27
C VAL A 223 -11.92 33.64 -3.05
N GLY A 224 -12.94 34.37 -2.62
CA GLY A 224 -12.80 35.77 -2.23
C GLY A 224 -11.98 35.92 -0.92
N GLY A 225 -11.13 36.94 -0.83
CA GLY A 225 -10.30 37.21 0.35
C GLY A 225 -9.16 36.21 0.52
N LEU A 226 -8.75 35.98 1.79
CA LEU A 226 -7.66 35.08 2.17
C LEU A 226 -6.30 35.45 1.55
N GLU A 227 -6.03 36.73 1.28
CA GLU A 227 -4.83 37.18 0.56
C GLU A 227 -3.50 36.78 1.26
N HIS A 228 -3.49 36.76 2.60
CA HIS A 228 -2.32 36.31 3.36
C HIS A 228 -2.07 34.82 3.16
N LEU A 229 -3.12 33.99 3.20
CA LEU A 229 -3.03 32.56 2.96
C LEU A 229 -2.58 32.28 1.51
N LYS A 230 -3.15 32.97 0.53
CA LYS A 230 -2.78 32.85 -0.88
C LYS A 230 -1.30 33.15 -1.11
N ARG A 231 -0.79 34.25 -0.50
CA ARG A 231 0.61 34.64 -0.59
C ARG A 231 1.52 33.58 0.07
N TRP A 232 1.16 33.14 1.25
CA TRP A 232 1.91 32.14 2.00
C TRP A 232 2.01 30.81 1.23
N LEU A 233 0.89 30.33 0.66
CA LEU A 233 0.87 29.11 -0.15
C LEU A 233 1.69 29.21 -1.42
N LYS A 234 1.66 30.36 -2.11
CA LYS A 234 2.50 30.58 -3.29
C LYS A 234 3.99 30.49 -2.95
N GLN A 235 4.41 31.08 -1.84
CA GLN A 235 5.80 31.07 -1.39
C GLN A 235 6.28 29.68 -0.96
N ARG A 236 5.36 28.79 -0.53
CA ARG A 236 5.69 27.46 0.00
C ARG A 236 5.47 26.34 -1.01
N LYS A 237 4.92 26.64 -2.19
CA LYS A 237 4.66 25.64 -3.23
C LYS A 237 5.93 24.88 -3.63
N ASP A 238 6.98 25.61 -3.95
CA ASP A 238 8.21 25.03 -4.48
C ASP A 238 8.97 24.23 -3.40
N VAL A 239 8.91 24.69 -2.15
CA VAL A 239 9.44 23.98 -0.99
C VAL A 239 8.68 22.66 -0.76
N PHE A 240 7.35 22.69 -0.82
CA PHE A 240 6.51 21.51 -0.62
C PHE A 240 6.69 20.47 -1.74
N LEU A 241 6.91 20.92 -2.96
CA LEU A 241 7.15 20.03 -4.12
C LEU A 241 8.63 19.64 -4.27
N GLU A 242 9.45 19.86 -3.24
CA GLU A 242 10.89 19.53 -3.22
C GLU A 242 11.72 20.24 -4.33
N GLN A 243 11.23 21.36 -4.84
CA GLN A 243 11.96 22.18 -5.83
C GLN A 243 12.90 23.20 -5.18
N ASP A 244 12.69 23.50 -3.90
CA ASP A 244 13.52 24.40 -3.10
C ASP A 244 13.74 23.80 -1.70
N MET A 245 14.99 23.45 -1.39
CA MET A 245 15.39 22.85 -0.10
C MET A 245 15.88 23.89 0.92
N THR A 246 15.69 25.18 0.66
CA THR A 246 16.18 26.25 1.56
C THR A 246 15.29 26.47 2.77
N LEU A 247 14.05 26.03 2.72
CA LEU A 247 13.06 26.19 3.80
C LEU A 247 12.47 24.84 4.19
N ASP A 248 12.06 24.72 5.45
CA ASP A 248 11.33 23.55 5.90
C ASP A 248 9.96 23.45 5.23
N PRO A 249 9.55 22.27 4.74
CA PRO A 249 8.24 22.06 4.15
C PRO A 249 7.14 22.28 5.19
N PRO A 250 5.99 22.87 4.79
CA PRO A 250 4.87 23.08 5.71
C PRO A 250 4.26 21.75 6.12
N ARG A 251 4.15 21.51 7.42
CA ARG A 251 3.57 20.27 7.96
C ARG A 251 2.04 20.31 8.04
N GLY A 252 1.44 21.48 8.11
CA GLY A 252 -0.01 21.63 8.14
C GLY A 252 -0.46 23.05 8.38
N ILE A 253 -1.77 23.29 8.21
CA ILE A 253 -2.43 24.56 8.46
C ILE A 253 -3.63 24.27 9.36
N LEU A 254 -3.71 24.91 10.52
CA LEU A 254 -4.89 24.90 11.37
C LEU A 254 -5.83 26.05 10.98
N MET A 255 -7.03 25.71 10.54
CA MET A 255 -8.06 26.67 10.17
C MET A 255 -9.11 26.76 11.26
N VAL A 256 -9.24 27.92 11.88
CA VAL A 256 -10.22 28.21 12.93
C VAL A 256 -11.20 29.27 12.43
N GLY A 257 -12.49 29.05 12.67
CA GLY A 257 -13.53 29.99 12.26
C GLY A 257 -14.93 29.41 12.37
N VAL A 258 -15.92 30.29 12.23
CA VAL A 258 -17.34 29.90 12.31
C VAL A 258 -17.74 28.91 11.22
N GLN A 259 -18.81 28.17 11.44
CA GLN A 259 -19.42 27.33 10.42
C GLN A 259 -19.83 28.18 9.20
N GLY A 260 -19.61 27.71 7.99
CA GLY A 260 -19.83 28.49 6.77
C GLY A 260 -18.73 29.51 6.44
N GLY A 261 -17.69 29.68 7.27
CA GLY A 261 -16.59 30.62 7.05
C GLY A 261 -15.60 30.26 5.92
N GLY A 262 -15.90 29.28 5.06
CA GLY A 262 -15.09 28.96 3.89
C GLY A 262 -13.89 28.02 4.14
N LYS A 263 -13.79 27.39 5.32
CA LYS A 263 -12.67 26.49 5.64
C LYS A 263 -12.50 25.35 4.63
N SER A 264 -13.59 24.68 4.28
CA SER A 264 -13.62 23.59 3.30
C SER A 264 -13.28 24.06 1.89
N LEU A 265 -13.75 25.24 1.51
CA LEU A 265 -13.45 25.87 0.23
C LEU A 265 -11.95 26.22 0.14
N ALA A 266 -11.36 26.68 1.24
CA ALA A 266 -9.93 26.96 1.30
C ALA A 266 -9.09 25.68 1.14
N ALA A 267 -9.48 24.54 1.75
CA ALA A 267 -8.81 23.26 1.54
C ALA A 267 -8.85 22.82 0.06
N LYS A 268 -10.02 22.92 -0.58
CA LYS A 268 -10.19 22.65 -2.01
C LYS A 268 -9.32 23.56 -2.88
N ALA A 269 -9.23 24.83 -2.52
CA ALA A 269 -8.42 25.80 -3.24
C ALA A 269 -6.90 25.57 -3.09
N VAL A 270 -6.44 25.08 -1.93
CA VAL A 270 -5.04 24.66 -1.74
C VAL A 270 -4.71 23.50 -2.69
N ALA A 271 -5.54 22.48 -2.73
CA ALA A 271 -5.35 21.34 -3.62
C ALA A 271 -5.34 21.77 -5.10
N GLY A 272 -6.27 22.62 -5.50
CA GLY A 272 -6.33 23.16 -6.86
C GLY A 272 -5.13 24.04 -7.24
N LEU A 273 -4.61 24.87 -6.31
CA LEU A 273 -3.42 25.69 -6.54
C LEU A 273 -2.16 24.86 -6.76
N TRP A 274 -2.02 23.81 -5.97
CA TRP A 274 -0.85 22.95 -6.03
C TRP A 274 -1.00 21.79 -7.02
N GLN A 275 -2.19 21.63 -7.60
CA GLN A 275 -2.55 20.53 -8.53
C GLN A 275 -2.32 19.16 -7.88
N LEU A 276 -2.73 19.05 -6.62
CA LEU A 276 -2.63 17.83 -5.82
C LEU A 276 -4.00 17.23 -5.56
N PRO A 277 -4.08 15.91 -5.37
CA PRO A 277 -5.31 15.27 -4.92
C PRO A 277 -5.72 15.78 -3.55
N LEU A 278 -7.02 15.90 -3.33
CA LEU A 278 -7.61 16.25 -2.03
C LEU A 278 -8.24 15.03 -1.41
N LEU A 279 -7.75 14.66 -0.24
CA LEU A 279 -8.33 13.62 0.61
C LEU A 279 -9.01 14.29 1.80
N ARG A 280 -10.21 13.83 2.13
CA ARG A 280 -10.95 14.29 3.32
C ARG A 280 -11.02 13.17 4.33
N LEU A 281 -10.55 13.44 5.54
CA LEU A 281 -10.69 12.60 6.71
C LEU A 281 -11.75 13.22 7.62
N ASP A 282 -12.90 12.56 7.75
CA ASP A 282 -14.02 13.00 8.58
C ASP A 282 -13.98 12.30 9.94
N PHE A 283 -13.66 13.05 11.00
CA PHE A 283 -13.64 12.51 12.35
C PHE A 283 -15.04 12.11 12.86
N GLY A 284 -16.11 12.75 12.36
CA GLY A 284 -17.47 12.33 12.66
C GLY A 284 -17.80 10.93 12.12
N ALA A 285 -17.37 10.64 10.90
CA ALA A 285 -17.52 9.33 10.30
C ALA A 285 -16.64 8.28 10.99
N LEU A 286 -15.44 8.67 11.45
CA LEU A 286 -14.51 7.80 12.14
C LEU A 286 -15.08 7.25 13.46
N TYR A 287 -15.78 8.07 14.22
CA TYR A 287 -16.39 7.67 15.50
C TYR A 287 -17.71 6.90 15.34
N ASN A 288 -18.41 7.03 14.21
CA ASN A 288 -19.71 6.38 13.98
C ASN A 288 -19.61 4.92 13.51
N LYS A 289 -18.45 4.48 13.05
CA LYS A 289 -18.20 3.12 12.53
C LYS A 289 -17.59 2.21 13.60
N PHE A 290 -18.38 1.66 14.51
CA PHE A 290 -18.00 0.62 15.48
C PHE A 290 -17.03 1.06 16.60
N PHE A 291 -17.49 0.96 17.83
CA PHE A 291 -16.70 1.05 19.04
C PHE A 291 -15.55 0.01 19.02
N GLY A 292 -14.32 0.45 19.16
CA GLY A 292 -13.10 -0.39 19.22
C GLY A 292 -12.23 -0.39 17.97
N GLU A 293 -12.74 -0.03 16.79
CA GLU A 293 -11.96 0.00 15.54
C GLU A 293 -11.47 1.39 15.12
N THR A 294 -11.85 2.42 15.84
CA THR A 294 -11.60 3.83 15.48
C THR A 294 -10.10 4.12 15.26
N GLU A 295 -9.24 3.62 16.15
CA GLU A 295 -7.78 3.83 16.05
C GLU A 295 -7.20 3.07 14.85
N ARG A 296 -7.65 1.83 14.60
CA ARG A 296 -7.23 1.04 13.44
C ARG A 296 -7.67 1.70 12.13
N ASN A 297 -8.90 2.20 12.07
CA ASN A 297 -9.44 2.90 10.91
C ASN A 297 -8.69 4.21 10.65
N LEU A 298 -8.31 4.95 11.71
CA LEU A 298 -7.47 6.13 11.57
C LEU A 298 -6.10 5.76 11.00
N ARG A 299 -5.42 4.76 11.55
CA ARG A 299 -4.11 4.31 11.05
C ARG A 299 -4.17 3.88 9.59
N SER A 300 -5.19 3.12 9.20
CA SER A 300 -5.42 2.71 7.81
C SER A 300 -5.65 3.92 6.90
N SER A 301 -6.47 4.88 7.33
CA SER A 301 -6.73 6.12 6.57
C SER A 301 -5.46 6.97 6.39
N LEU A 302 -4.64 7.09 7.44
CA LEU A 302 -3.37 7.82 7.37
C LEU A 302 -2.36 7.11 6.47
N ALA A 303 -2.26 5.77 6.52
CA ALA A 303 -1.41 4.98 5.61
C ALA A 303 -1.85 5.15 4.15
N THR A 304 -3.17 5.17 3.89
CA THR A 304 -3.70 5.48 2.55
C THR A 304 -3.31 6.89 2.10
N ALA A 305 -3.39 7.88 2.99
CA ALA A 305 -2.98 9.25 2.68
C ALA A 305 -1.47 9.34 2.35
N GLU A 306 -0.60 8.63 3.07
CA GLU A 306 0.82 8.53 2.75
C GLU A 306 1.08 7.88 1.39
N ALA A 307 0.39 6.78 1.08
CA ALA A 307 0.48 6.11 -0.21
C ALA A 307 -0.03 6.99 -1.37
N MET A 308 -0.91 7.95 -1.09
CA MET A 308 -1.42 8.94 -2.05
C MET A 308 -0.52 10.20 -2.15
N ALA A 309 0.53 10.30 -1.35
CA ALA A 309 1.44 11.46 -1.39
C ALA A 309 2.10 11.66 -2.78
N PRO A 310 2.36 12.93 -3.21
CA PRO A 310 1.97 14.16 -2.52
C PRO A 310 0.48 14.47 -2.64
N CYS A 311 -0.18 14.78 -1.54
CA CYS A 311 -1.62 15.07 -1.48
C CYS A 311 -1.93 16.15 -0.44
N VAL A 312 -3.11 16.73 -0.52
CA VAL A 312 -3.67 17.57 0.53
C VAL A 312 -4.62 16.72 1.36
N LEU A 313 -4.31 16.52 2.64
CA LEU A 313 -5.19 15.85 3.59
C LEU A 313 -5.99 16.91 4.37
N TRP A 314 -7.30 17.00 4.10
CA TRP A 314 -8.23 17.84 4.84
C TRP A 314 -8.83 17.04 5.99
N VAL A 315 -8.44 17.38 7.21
CA VAL A 315 -8.99 16.78 8.42
C VAL A 315 -10.16 17.65 8.88
N ASP A 316 -11.36 17.10 8.79
CA ASP A 316 -12.61 17.80 9.15
C ASP A 316 -13.07 17.41 10.56
N GLU A 317 -13.70 18.35 11.26
CA GLU A 317 -14.28 18.16 12.61
C GLU A 317 -13.26 17.62 13.65
N ILE A 318 -12.01 18.08 13.58
CA ILE A 318 -10.94 17.65 14.49
C ILE A 318 -11.29 17.94 15.96
N GLU A 319 -12.16 18.91 16.22
CA GLU A 319 -12.69 19.22 17.56
C GLU A 319 -13.41 18.03 18.20
N LYS A 320 -13.98 17.10 17.42
CA LYS A 320 -14.57 15.87 17.95
C LYS A 320 -13.54 14.93 18.58
N ALA A 321 -12.30 14.99 18.10
CA ALA A 321 -11.18 14.25 18.70
C ALA A 321 -10.68 14.92 20.00
N ILE A 322 -10.93 16.21 20.17
CA ILE A 322 -10.46 17.02 21.29
C ILE A 322 -11.53 17.14 22.39
N ALA A 323 -12.82 17.04 22.00
CA ALA A 323 -13.94 17.21 22.93
C ALA A 323 -13.94 16.08 23.98
N SER A 324 -13.54 16.45 25.19
CA SER A 324 -13.55 15.57 26.35
C SER A 324 -14.96 15.52 26.97
N GLY A 325 -15.79 14.59 26.47
CA GLY A 325 -17.01 14.20 27.19
C GLY A 325 -16.69 13.10 28.21
N ASP A 326 -17.32 13.13 29.38
CA ASP A 326 -17.04 12.25 30.54
C ASP A 326 -17.18 10.72 30.28
N TYR A 327 -17.70 10.29 29.14
CA TYR A 327 -17.99 8.89 28.87
C TYR A 327 -17.00 8.18 27.90
N ASP A 328 -16.11 8.92 27.17
CA ASP A 328 -15.19 8.28 26.18
C ASP A 328 -13.78 8.92 26.13
N SER A 329 -13.30 9.42 27.27
CA SER A 329 -12.04 10.18 27.36
C SER A 329 -10.78 9.39 26.95
N GLY A 330 -10.83 8.06 26.95
CA GLY A 330 -9.69 7.19 26.64
C GLY A 330 -9.47 7.01 25.15
N THR A 331 -10.52 6.82 24.37
CA THR A 331 -10.43 6.55 22.91
C THR A 331 -10.09 7.84 22.16
N SER A 332 -10.75 8.95 22.48
CA SER A 332 -10.48 10.26 21.85
C SER A 332 -9.05 10.72 22.06
N LYS A 333 -8.48 10.55 23.26
CA LYS A 333 -7.08 10.88 23.54
C LYS A 333 -6.10 10.02 22.76
N ARG A 334 -6.37 8.72 22.61
CA ARG A 334 -5.52 7.81 21.80
C ARG A 334 -5.58 8.14 20.32
N VAL A 335 -6.76 8.41 19.78
CA VAL A 335 -6.97 8.80 18.39
C VAL A 335 -6.23 10.10 18.08
N LEU A 336 -6.38 11.12 18.92
CA LEU A 336 -5.63 12.38 18.79
C LEU A 336 -4.12 12.16 18.90
N GLY A 337 -3.67 11.36 19.88
CA GLY A 337 -2.26 10.99 20.04
C GLY A 337 -1.70 10.33 18.79
N THR A 338 -2.41 9.39 18.21
CA THR A 338 -2.02 8.72 16.95
C THR A 338 -1.87 9.72 15.79
N LEU A 339 -2.83 10.65 15.64
CA LEU A 339 -2.74 11.69 14.61
C LEU A 339 -1.54 12.61 14.81
N LEU A 340 -1.32 13.09 16.05
CA LEU A 340 -0.21 13.99 16.35
C LEU A 340 1.15 13.32 16.18
N THR A 341 1.29 12.05 16.59
CA THR A 341 2.50 11.26 16.37
C THR A 341 2.76 11.10 14.88
N TRP A 342 1.73 10.73 14.11
CA TRP A 342 1.85 10.63 12.67
C TRP A 342 2.27 11.95 12.02
N MET A 343 1.68 13.08 12.41
CA MET A 343 2.06 14.41 11.89
C MET A 343 3.51 14.79 12.21
N ALA A 344 4.04 14.32 13.34
CA ALA A 344 5.43 14.59 13.74
C ALA A 344 6.43 13.69 13.00
N GLU A 345 6.10 12.42 12.79
CA GLU A 345 7.02 11.40 12.29
C GLU A 345 6.98 11.20 10.77
N ARG A 346 5.93 11.65 10.08
CA ARG A 346 5.81 11.46 8.63
C ARG A 346 6.96 12.11 7.86
N ASN A 347 7.43 11.41 6.84
CA ASN A 347 8.47 11.85 5.91
C ASN A 347 7.93 12.25 4.53
N SER A 348 6.63 12.21 4.34
CA SER A 348 5.94 12.53 3.08
C SER A 348 5.40 13.96 3.08
#